data_8f364984312029cc9ecaa61db95e3189
#
_entry.id   8f364984312029cc9ecaa61db95e3189
#
_cell.length_a   1.000
_cell.length_b   1.000
_cell.length_c   1.000
_cell.angle_alpha   90.00
_cell.angle_beta   90.00
_cell.angle_gamma   90.00
#
_symmetry.space_group_name_H-M   'P 1'
#
loop_
_entity.id
_entity.type
_entity.pdbx_description
1 polymer ?
#
loop_
_entity_poly.entity_id
_entity_poly.type
_entity_poly.pdbx_seq_one_letter_code
_entity_poly.pdbx_strand_id
1 'polypeptide(L)'
;MVRTFFGMILGILLVPLAGLLWLYYGKVPVAVADAPFPQENQITGIALHARIDRELIQMPPIQPDEHVFVAGAHIYSDKCAVCHGYHGKPAAIGANMFPEAPQLWEKHHSSTVVGVSDDPPGETYWKVANGIRLTGMPDFRTQLTDTEMWQVSLLLANADKPLPPAALSALRGEAQTATSASASGKQGNNSKAPAAPMNQ
;
A
#
# COMPACT_ATOMS: atom_id res chain seq x y z
N MET A 1 52.88 18.08 -7.69
CA MET A 1 52.31 16.99 -6.86
C MET A 1 51.61 17.52 -5.60
N VAL A 2 52.24 18.36 -4.74
CA VAL A 2 51.59 18.89 -3.51
C VAL A 2 50.33 19.72 -3.79
N ARG A 3 50.37 20.59 -4.81
CA ARG A 3 49.20 21.45 -5.19
C ARG A 3 48.02 20.64 -5.66
N THR A 4 48.24 19.55 -6.41
CA THR A 4 47.21 18.66 -6.90
C THR A 4 46.59 17.87 -5.76
N PHE A 5 47.41 17.37 -4.82
CA PHE A 5 46.99 16.67 -3.64
C PHE A 5 46.12 17.55 -2.70
N PHE A 6 46.57 18.79 -2.49
CA PHE A 6 45.81 19.75 -1.70
C PHE A 6 44.46 20.12 -2.34
N GLY A 7 44.41 20.29 -3.68
CA GLY A 7 43.17 20.53 -4.42
C GLY A 7 42.19 19.35 -4.33
N MET A 8 42.72 18.12 -4.36
CA MET A 8 41.90 16.91 -4.24
C MET A 8 41.29 16.80 -2.82
N ILE A 9 42.08 17.04 -1.77
CA ILE A 9 41.56 17.03 -0.39
C ILE A 9 40.50 18.14 -0.22
N LEU A 10 40.76 19.32 -0.72
CA LEU A 10 39.84 20.47 -0.63
C LEU A 10 38.53 20.13 -1.36
N GLY A 11 38.56 19.49 -2.55
CA GLY A 11 37.38 19.05 -3.27
C GLY A 11 36.58 18.00 -2.52
N ILE A 12 37.25 16.99 -1.93
CA ILE A 12 36.62 15.95 -1.10
C ILE A 12 35.87 16.56 0.11
N LEU A 13 36.36 17.67 0.65
CA LEU A 13 35.73 18.36 1.79
C LEU A 13 34.62 19.34 1.35
N LEU A 14 34.87 20.11 0.29
CA LEU A 14 33.93 21.16 -0.14
C LEU A 14 32.66 20.59 -0.80
N VAL A 15 32.76 19.48 -1.57
CA VAL A 15 31.59 18.91 -2.24
C VAL A 15 30.55 18.42 -1.25
N PRO A 16 30.89 17.58 -0.25
CA PRO A 16 29.88 17.16 0.75
C PRO A 16 29.41 18.33 1.63
N LEU A 17 30.30 19.31 1.95
CA LEU A 17 29.88 20.50 2.68
C LEU A 17 28.86 21.32 1.89
N ALA A 18 29.09 21.55 0.61
CA ALA A 18 28.13 22.23 -0.27
C ALA A 18 26.80 21.45 -0.36
N GLY A 19 26.87 20.12 -0.45
CA GLY A 19 25.69 19.25 -0.40
C GLY A 19 24.89 19.39 0.89
N LEU A 20 25.56 19.38 2.04
CA LEU A 20 24.92 19.59 3.34
C LEU A 20 24.30 20.98 3.48
N LEU A 21 25.00 22.03 3.03
CA LEU A 21 24.47 23.38 3.03
C LEU A 21 23.24 23.51 2.12
N TRP A 22 23.26 22.83 0.96
CA TRP A 22 22.10 22.80 0.07
C TRP A 22 20.93 22.02 0.68
N LEU A 23 21.16 20.91 1.38
CA LEU A 23 20.12 20.19 2.11
C LEU A 23 19.50 21.02 3.24
N TYR A 24 20.31 21.87 3.89
CA TYR A 24 19.84 22.68 5.02
C TYR A 24 19.16 23.99 4.59
N TYR A 25 19.70 24.66 3.57
CA TYR A 25 19.22 25.98 3.13
C TYR A 25 18.49 25.96 1.79
N GLY A 26 18.62 24.88 1.01
CA GLY A 26 17.97 24.73 -0.28
C GLY A 26 16.49 24.32 -0.14
N LYS A 27 15.74 24.52 -1.22
CA LYS A 27 14.36 24.01 -1.33
C LYS A 27 14.37 22.57 -1.81
N VAL A 28 14.70 21.64 -0.91
CA VAL A 28 14.60 20.21 -1.21
C VAL A 28 13.12 19.81 -1.13
N PRO A 29 12.56 19.08 -2.12
CA PRO A 29 11.18 18.63 -2.06
C PRO A 29 11.03 17.62 -0.91
N VAL A 30 10.24 17.98 0.09
CA VAL A 30 9.96 17.15 1.28
C VAL A 30 8.47 17.06 1.58
N ALA A 31 7.66 17.93 0.98
CA ALA A 31 6.21 17.87 1.07
C ALA A 31 5.64 17.07 -0.11
N VAL A 32 4.54 16.35 0.14
CA VAL A 32 3.83 15.59 -0.92
C VAL A 32 3.42 16.49 -2.09
N ALA A 33 3.14 17.77 -1.82
CA ALA A 33 2.77 18.76 -2.82
C ALA A 33 3.95 19.33 -3.63
N ASP A 34 5.20 19.05 -3.24
CA ASP A 34 6.37 19.51 -3.97
C ASP A 34 6.54 18.71 -5.27
N ALA A 35 7.07 19.36 -6.29
CA ALA A 35 7.43 18.67 -7.52
C ALA A 35 8.58 17.68 -7.27
N PRO A 36 8.49 16.45 -7.77
CA PRO A 36 9.54 15.45 -7.59
C PRO A 36 10.85 15.88 -8.26
N PHE A 37 11.97 15.37 -7.75
CA PHE A 37 13.25 15.50 -8.45
C PHE A 37 13.20 14.83 -9.84
N PRO A 38 13.92 15.37 -10.82
CA PRO A 38 14.10 14.67 -12.09
C PRO A 38 14.59 13.24 -11.85
N GLN A 39 13.90 12.26 -12.42
CA GLN A 39 14.22 10.82 -12.31
C GLN A 39 14.10 10.22 -10.90
N GLU A 40 13.48 10.89 -9.94
CA GLU A 40 13.30 10.39 -8.57
C GLU A 40 12.69 8.98 -8.55
N ASN A 41 11.57 8.77 -9.24
CA ASN A 41 10.91 7.47 -9.32
C ASN A 41 11.79 6.39 -9.97
N GLN A 42 12.64 6.76 -10.93
CA GLN A 42 13.55 5.80 -11.57
C GLN A 42 14.66 5.37 -10.61
N ILE A 43 15.27 6.33 -9.91
CA ILE A 43 16.38 6.06 -8.97
C ILE A 43 15.90 5.23 -7.78
N THR A 44 14.77 5.59 -7.18
CA THR A 44 14.19 4.85 -6.05
C THR A 44 13.70 3.47 -6.47
N GLY A 45 13.12 3.36 -7.68
CA GLY A 45 12.68 2.09 -8.28
C GLY A 45 13.81 1.09 -8.48
N ILE A 46 15.00 1.54 -8.91
CA ILE A 46 16.17 0.65 -9.11
C ILE A 46 16.49 -0.13 -7.82
N ALA A 47 16.58 0.57 -6.68
CA ALA A 47 16.92 -0.05 -5.42
C ALA A 47 15.81 -1.03 -4.94
N LEU A 48 14.55 -0.65 -5.12
CA LEU A 48 13.39 -1.47 -4.76
C LEU A 48 13.35 -2.76 -5.58
N HIS A 49 13.35 -2.65 -6.91
CA HIS A 49 13.27 -3.83 -7.79
C HIS A 49 14.50 -4.75 -7.62
N ALA A 50 15.72 -4.19 -7.55
CA ALA A 50 16.91 -4.98 -7.31
C ALA A 50 16.89 -5.72 -5.96
N ARG A 51 16.18 -5.23 -4.96
CA ARG A 51 15.98 -5.91 -3.69
C ARG A 51 14.92 -7.00 -3.82
N ILE A 52 13.78 -6.71 -4.44
CA ILE A 52 12.70 -7.66 -4.69
C ILE A 52 13.23 -8.84 -5.50
N ASP A 53 13.93 -8.61 -6.61
CA ASP A 53 14.47 -9.65 -7.50
C ASP A 53 15.37 -10.65 -6.76
N ARG A 54 16.12 -10.20 -5.77
CA ARG A 54 16.99 -11.06 -4.97
C ARG A 54 16.26 -11.88 -3.90
N GLU A 55 15.11 -11.43 -3.46
CA GLU A 55 14.34 -12.02 -2.34
C GLU A 55 13.01 -12.63 -2.80
N LEU A 56 12.74 -12.57 -4.09
CA LEU A 56 11.49 -13.04 -4.68
C LEU A 56 11.25 -14.53 -4.43
N ILE A 57 10.11 -14.85 -3.83
CA ILE A 57 9.62 -16.21 -3.73
C ILE A 57 8.88 -16.56 -5.02
N GLN A 58 9.51 -17.37 -5.86
CA GLN A 58 9.03 -17.68 -7.21
C GLN A 58 7.71 -18.47 -7.21
N MET A 59 7.51 -19.33 -6.21
CA MET A 59 6.36 -20.24 -6.20
C MET A 59 5.54 -20.05 -4.92
N PRO A 60 4.27 -19.64 -5.04
CA PRO A 60 3.37 -19.56 -3.90
C PRO A 60 3.21 -20.91 -3.20
N PRO A 61 3.19 -20.96 -1.86
CA PRO A 61 3.01 -22.22 -1.13
C PRO A 61 1.56 -22.73 -1.12
N ILE A 62 0.62 -21.91 -1.59
CA ILE A 62 -0.81 -22.22 -1.69
C ILE A 62 -1.29 -22.06 -3.13
N GLN A 63 -2.34 -22.80 -3.51
CA GLN A 63 -2.91 -22.72 -4.86
C GLN A 63 -4.04 -21.70 -4.92
N PRO A 64 -4.18 -20.97 -6.04
CA PRO A 64 -5.29 -20.04 -6.24
C PRO A 64 -6.60 -20.82 -6.43
N ASP A 65 -7.49 -20.75 -5.46
CA ASP A 65 -8.82 -21.32 -5.50
C ASP A 65 -9.88 -20.30 -4.99
N GLU A 66 -11.15 -20.69 -5.01
CA GLU A 66 -12.25 -19.82 -4.57
C GLU A 66 -12.09 -19.36 -3.11
N HIS A 67 -11.68 -20.26 -2.22
CA HIS A 67 -11.51 -19.96 -0.80
C HIS A 67 -10.38 -18.94 -0.59
N VAL A 68 -9.26 -19.11 -1.31
CA VAL A 68 -8.12 -18.20 -1.29
C VAL A 68 -8.52 -16.80 -1.79
N PHE A 69 -9.30 -16.72 -2.88
CA PHE A 69 -9.75 -15.44 -3.41
C PHE A 69 -10.76 -14.74 -2.49
N VAL A 70 -11.68 -15.46 -1.87
CA VAL A 70 -12.63 -14.87 -0.92
C VAL A 70 -11.92 -14.37 0.32
N ALA A 71 -11.02 -15.16 0.90
CA ALA A 71 -10.23 -14.73 2.05
C ALA A 71 -9.35 -13.52 1.72
N GLY A 72 -8.64 -13.56 0.58
CA GLY A 72 -7.84 -12.44 0.09
C GLY A 72 -8.67 -11.16 -0.14
N ALA A 73 -9.91 -11.28 -0.63
CA ALA A 73 -10.81 -10.15 -0.84
C ALA A 73 -11.24 -9.49 0.48
N HIS A 74 -11.49 -10.26 1.52
CA HIS A 74 -11.77 -9.72 2.85
C HIS A 74 -10.55 -9.00 3.44
N ILE A 75 -9.36 -9.60 3.35
CA ILE A 75 -8.11 -8.97 3.80
C ILE A 75 -7.85 -7.67 3.03
N TYR A 76 -8.00 -7.70 1.71
CA TYR A 76 -7.84 -6.52 0.86
C TYR A 76 -8.78 -5.39 1.29
N SER A 77 -10.07 -5.69 1.47
CA SER A 77 -11.08 -4.69 1.85
C SER A 77 -10.84 -4.10 3.23
N ASP A 78 -10.29 -4.88 4.16
CA ASP A 78 -9.99 -4.42 5.52
C ASP A 78 -8.68 -3.64 5.64
N LYS A 79 -7.64 -4.04 4.92
CA LYS A 79 -6.28 -3.52 5.11
C LYS A 79 -5.76 -2.65 3.96
N CYS A 80 -6.19 -2.90 2.73
CA CYS A 80 -5.57 -2.32 1.54
C CYS A 80 -6.44 -1.26 0.87
N ALA A 81 -7.76 -1.47 0.84
CA ALA A 81 -8.70 -0.66 0.08
C ALA A 81 -8.73 0.82 0.50
N VAL A 82 -8.37 1.14 1.72
CA VAL A 82 -8.31 2.53 2.23
C VAL A 82 -7.35 3.39 1.39
N CYS A 83 -6.26 2.82 0.91
CA CYS A 83 -5.27 3.50 0.07
C CYS A 83 -5.37 3.11 -1.42
N HIS A 84 -5.65 1.83 -1.70
CA HIS A 84 -5.63 1.26 -3.05
C HIS A 84 -7.00 1.19 -3.74
N GLY A 85 -8.06 1.68 -3.10
CA GLY A 85 -9.42 1.69 -3.63
C GLY A 85 -10.12 0.33 -3.57
N TYR A 86 -11.45 0.39 -3.70
CA TYR A 86 -12.30 -0.77 -3.90
C TYR A 86 -12.53 -1.03 -5.38
N HIS A 87 -12.97 -2.21 -5.74
CA HIS A 87 -13.34 -2.53 -7.11
C HIS A 87 -14.42 -1.56 -7.64
N GLY A 88 -14.03 -0.74 -8.62
CA GLY A 88 -14.88 0.30 -9.21
C GLY A 88 -15.01 1.58 -8.36
N LYS A 89 -14.20 1.75 -7.31
CA LYS A 89 -14.22 2.95 -6.46
C LYS A 89 -12.81 3.31 -6.01
N PRO A 90 -12.14 4.28 -6.65
CA PRO A 90 -10.79 4.70 -6.28
C PRO A 90 -10.74 5.32 -4.88
N ALA A 91 -9.59 5.24 -4.24
CA ALA A 91 -9.34 5.82 -2.91
C ALA A 91 -8.78 7.23 -3.03
N ALA A 92 -9.51 8.21 -2.51
CA ALA A 92 -9.07 9.61 -2.53
C ALA A 92 -7.77 9.84 -1.72
N ILE A 93 -7.54 9.10 -0.64
CA ILE A 93 -6.34 9.24 0.18
C ILE A 93 -5.10 8.77 -0.59
N GLY A 94 -5.22 7.70 -1.38
CA GLY A 94 -4.12 7.17 -2.20
C GLY A 94 -3.60 8.17 -3.23
N ALA A 95 -4.50 8.93 -3.86
CA ALA A 95 -4.16 9.98 -4.82
C ALA A 95 -3.45 11.20 -4.18
N ASN A 96 -3.48 11.32 -2.86
CA ASN A 96 -2.80 12.40 -2.12
C ASN A 96 -1.54 11.90 -1.39
N MET A 97 -1.00 10.75 -1.78
CA MET A 97 0.28 10.22 -1.30
C MET A 97 1.41 10.52 -2.29
N PHE A 98 2.64 10.49 -1.82
CA PHE A 98 3.82 10.52 -2.69
C PHE A 98 4.78 9.39 -2.30
N PRO A 99 5.12 8.48 -3.24
CA PRO A 99 4.42 8.29 -4.52
C PRO A 99 2.93 7.94 -4.33
N GLU A 100 2.12 8.26 -5.33
CA GLU A 100 0.69 7.93 -5.31
C GLU A 100 0.47 6.42 -5.15
N ALA A 101 -0.48 6.03 -4.29
CA ALA A 101 -0.83 4.62 -4.13
C ALA A 101 -1.58 4.13 -5.38
N PRO A 102 -1.08 3.09 -6.08
CA PRO A 102 -1.72 2.60 -7.29
C PRO A 102 -3.12 2.05 -6.98
N GLN A 103 -4.08 2.35 -7.87
CA GLN A 103 -5.43 1.79 -7.77
C GLN A 103 -5.43 0.37 -8.31
N LEU A 104 -5.49 -0.64 -7.43
CA LEU A 104 -5.21 -2.03 -7.78
C LEU A 104 -6.35 -2.74 -8.53
N TRP A 105 -7.51 -2.09 -8.69
CA TRP A 105 -8.66 -2.60 -9.43
C TRP A 105 -8.97 -1.81 -10.69
N GLU A 106 -8.08 -0.90 -11.08
CA GLU A 106 -8.20 -0.12 -12.31
C GLU A 106 -7.21 -0.57 -13.36
N LYS A 107 -7.57 -0.38 -14.63
CA LYS A 107 -6.68 -0.64 -15.75
C LYS A 107 -5.64 0.47 -15.84
N HIS A 108 -4.42 0.11 -16.12
CA HIS A 108 -3.39 1.09 -16.48
C HIS A 108 -3.77 1.81 -17.79
N HIS A 109 -3.52 3.12 -17.86
CA HIS A 109 -4.00 4.02 -18.92
C HIS A 109 -3.78 3.55 -20.36
N SER A 110 -2.88 2.64 -20.63
CA SER A 110 -2.54 2.17 -22.00
C SER A 110 -2.47 0.65 -22.13
N SER A 111 -2.90 -0.11 -21.12
CA SER A 111 -2.78 -1.57 -21.13
C SER A 111 -4.09 -2.27 -20.75
N THR A 112 -4.16 -3.58 -20.97
CA THR A 112 -5.24 -4.45 -20.48
C THR A 112 -5.02 -4.90 -19.04
N VAL A 113 -3.87 -4.59 -18.46
CA VAL A 113 -3.45 -4.99 -17.11
C VAL A 113 -4.29 -4.27 -16.07
N VAL A 114 -4.79 -5.01 -15.11
CA VAL A 114 -5.53 -4.50 -13.95
C VAL A 114 -4.61 -4.52 -12.74
N GLY A 115 -4.35 -3.36 -12.17
CA GLY A 115 -3.49 -3.23 -11.00
C GLY A 115 -2.11 -3.86 -11.20
N VAL A 116 -1.82 -4.93 -10.47
CA VAL A 116 -0.56 -5.68 -10.50
C VAL A 116 -0.75 -7.12 -11.01
N SER A 117 -1.74 -7.35 -11.88
CA SER A 117 -2.07 -8.69 -12.37
C SER A 117 -1.00 -9.29 -13.30
N ASP A 118 -0.09 -8.49 -13.82
CA ASP A 118 1.08 -8.91 -14.60
C ASP A 118 2.34 -9.14 -13.76
N ASP A 119 2.34 -8.69 -12.50
CA ASP A 119 3.46 -8.95 -11.58
C ASP A 119 3.41 -10.42 -11.08
N PRO A 120 4.57 -11.05 -10.83
CA PRO A 120 4.62 -12.31 -10.12
C PRO A 120 3.97 -12.18 -8.73
N PRO A 121 3.14 -13.15 -8.28
CA PRO A 121 2.50 -13.07 -6.96
C PRO A 121 3.49 -12.90 -5.80
N GLY A 122 4.71 -13.41 -5.94
CA GLY A 122 5.78 -13.26 -4.97
C GLY A 122 6.29 -11.83 -4.82
N GLU A 123 6.19 -11.01 -5.86
CA GLU A 123 6.53 -9.59 -5.79
C GLU A 123 5.50 -8.83 -4.93
N THR A 124 4.22 -9.08 -5.18
CA THR A 124 3.13 -8.54 -4.34
C THR A 124 3.26 -9.01 -2.90
N TYR A 125 3.52 -10.32 -2.68
CA TYR A 125 3.79 -10.85 -1.35
C TYR A 125 4.96 -10.14 -0.67
N TRP A 126 6.07 -9.92 -1.38
CA TRP A 126 7.23 -9.21 -0.82
C TRP A 126 6.87 -7.79 -0.39
N LYS A 127 6.13 -7.06 -1.24
CA LYS A 127 5.67 -5.69 -0.95
C LYS A 127 4.72 -5.65 0.25
N VAL A 128 3.78 -6.58 0.35
CA VAL A 128 2.86 -6.69 1.49
C VAL A 128 3.61 -7.03 2.77
N ALA A 129 4.52 -7.99 2.71
CA ALA A 129 5.26 -8.45 3.88
C ALA A 129 6.24 -7.41 4.42
N ASN A 130 6.91 -6.64 3.56
CA ASN A 130 7.99 -5.73 3.97
C ASN A 130 7.59 -4.26 3.97
N GLY A 131 6.46 -3.91 3.34
CA GLY A 131 6.14 -2.52 3.04
C GLY A 131 7.12 -1.91 2.03
N ILE A 132 6.95 -0.64 1.72
CA ILE A 132 7.86 0.10 0.84
C ILE A 132 8.32 1.35 1.56
N ARG A 133 9.61 1.40 1.91
CA ARG A 133 10.21 2.48 2.68
C ARG A 133 10.07 3.83 1.97
N LEU A 134 9.80 4.89 2.72
CA LEU A 134 9.56 6.26 2.24
C LEU A 134 8.29 6.40 1.38
N THR A 135 7.37 5.45 1.50
CA THR A 135 6.02 5.55 0.97
C THR A 135 5.01 5.44 2.09
N GLY A 136 3.72 5.54 1.77
CA GLY A 136 2.63 5.30 2.72
C GLY A 136 2.32 3.82 2.96
N MET A 137 2.97 2.87 2.26
CA MET A 137 2.69 1.43 2.40
C MET A 137 3.44 0.82 3.58
N PRO A 138 2.75 0.40 4.67
CA PRO A 138 3.36 -0.24 5.83
C PRO A 138 3.72 -1.71 5.54
N ASP A 139 4.54 -2.31 6.40
CA ASP A 139 4.67 -3.76 6.45
C ASP A 139 3.48 -4.40 7.20
N PHE A 140 3.07 -5.58 6.77
CA PHE A 140 1.93 -6.29 7.34
C PHE A 140 2.32 -7.57 8.11
N ARG A 141 3.61 -7.88 8.27
CA ARG A 141 4.08 -9.10 8.98
C ARG A 141 3.59 -9.21 10.42
N THR A 142 3.32 -8.09 11.06
CA THR A 142 2.82 -8.07 12.44
C THR A 142 1.29 -8.17 12.53
N GLN A 143 0.59 -8.03 11.40
CA GLN A 143 -0.87 -7.98 11.33
C GLN A 143 -1.49 -9.15 10.56
N LEU A 144 -0.73 -9.74 9.64
CA LEU A 144 -1.15 -10.82 8.76
C LEU A 144 -0.19 -12.01 8.90
N THR A 145 -0.75 -13.20 8.84
CA THR A 145 0.02 -14.43 8.69
C THR A 145 0.59 -14.57 7.27
N ASP A 146 1.59 -15.43 7.09
CA ASP A 146 2.13 -15.72 5.76
C ASP A 146 1.05 -16.22 4.79
N THR A 147 0.11 -17.04 5.26
CA THR A 147 -1.01 -17.52 4.44
C THR A 147 -1.91 -16.37 3.99
N GLU A 148 -2.25 -15.46 4.87
CA GLU A 148 -3.09 -14.29 4.54
C GLU A 148 -2.39 -13.34 3.57
N MET A 149 -1.09 -13.11 3.71
CA MET A 149 -0.31 -12.34 2.76
C MET A 149 -0.28 -12.99 1.37
N TRP A 150 -0.19 -14.33 1.29
CA TRP A 150 -0.30 -15.06 0.03
C TRP A 150 -1.70 -15.02 -0.56
N GLN A 151 -2.77 -15.08 0.26
CA GLN A 151 -4.16 -15.00 -0.20
C GLN A 151 -4.43 -13.68 -0.92
N VAL A 152 -4.04 -12.54 -0.32
CA VAL A 152 -4.21 -11.24 -0.97
C VAL A 152 -3.31 -11.08 -2.20
N SER A 153 -2.10 -11.62 -2.19
CA SER A 153 -1.18 -11.56 -3.34
C SER A 153 -1.70 -12.36 -4.54
N LEU A 154 -2.21 -13.56 -4.29
CA LEU A 154 -2.82 -14.39 -5.34
C LEU A 154 -4.13 -13.79 -5.88
N LEU A 155 -4.93 -13.17 -5.03
CA LEU A 155 -6.10 -12.42 -5.46
C LEU A 155 -5.71 -11.32 -6.46
N LEU A 156 -4.74 -10.49 -6.12
CA LEU A 156 -4.29 -9.37 -6.95
C LEU A 156 -3.63 -9.81 -8.25
N ALA A 157 -2.87 -10.90 -8.23
CA ALA A 157 -2.29 -11.50 -9.45
C ALA A 157 -3.37 -12.11 -10.40
N ASN A 158 -4.63 -12.19 -9.96
CA ASN A 158 -5.75 -12.64 -10.77
C ASN A 158 -6.83 -11.55 -10.94
N ALA A 159 -6.48 -10.29 -10.72
CA ALA A 159 -7.43 -9.17 -10.78
C ALA A 159 -8.00 -8.92 -12.20
N ASP A 160 -7.31 -9.39 -13.23
CA ASP A 160 -7.71 -9.33 -14.64
C ASP A 160 -8.62 -10.49 -15.07
N LYS A 161 -8.85 -11.49 -14.18
CA LYS A 161 -9.62 -12.71 -14.45
C LYS A 161 -10.99 -12.68 -13.74
N PRO A 162 -11.95 -13.50 -14.19
CA PRO A 162 -13.19 -13.66 -13.48
C PRO A 162 -12.96 -14.18 -12.05
N LEU A 163 -13.43 -13.43 -11.07
CA LEU A 163 -13.37 -13.78 -9.65
C LEU A 163 -14.70 -14.35 -9.18
N PRO A 164 -14.70 -15.18 -8.12
CA PRO A 164 -15.93 -15.67 -7.49
C PRO A 164 -16.85 -14.54 -7.05
N PRO A 165 -18.19 -14.69 -7.16
CA PRO A 165 -19.14 -13.64 -6.75
C PRO A 165 -18.97 -13.18 -5.31
N ALA A 166 -18.62 -14.09 -4.39
CA ALA A 166 -18.36 -13.77 -2.99
C ALA A 166 -17.12 -12.87 -2.81
N ALA A 167 -16.05 -13.10 -3.56
CA ALA A 167 -14.88 -12.24 -3.57
C ALA A 167 -15.20 -10.85 -4.13
N LEU A 168 -15.95 -10.76 -5.23
CA LEU A 168 -16.36 -9.48 -5.81
C LEU A 168 -17.24 -8.67 -4.87
N SER A 169 -18.15 -9.30 -4.12
CA SER A 169 -19.00 -8.66 -3.11
C SER A 169 -18.14 -8.05 -1.97
N ALA A 170 -17.16 -8.82 -1.49
CA ALA A 170 -16.20 -8.30 -0.49
C ALA A 170 -15.39 -7.11 -1.03
N LEU A 171 -14.89 -7.19 -2.28
CA LEU A 171 -14.11 -6.13 -2.92
C LEU A 171 -14.87 -4.83 -3.21
N ARG A 172 -16.20 -4.86 -3.25
CA ARG A 172 -17.05 -3.67 -3.37
C ARG A 172 -17.34 -3.00 -2.02
N GLY A 173 -16.91 -3.58 -0.93
CA GLY A 173 -17.19 -3.10 0.42
C GLY A 173 -18.64 -3.34 0.87
N GLU A 174 -19.43 -4.14 0.14
CA GLU A 174 -20.85 -4.43 0.45
C GLU A 174 -20.98 -5.22 1.77
N ALA A 175 -20.01 -6.08 2.07
CA ALA A 175 -19.97 -6.85 3.30
C ALA A 175 -19.79 -5.99 4.56
N GLN A 176 -19.06 -4.87 4.47
CA GLN A 176 -18.83 -3.97 5.60
C GLN A 176 -20.05 -3.10 5.92
N THR A 177 -20.82 -2.69 4.89
CA THR A 177 -22.06 -1.93 5.08
C THR A 177 -23.14 -2.76 5.76
N ALA A 178 -23.22 -4.06 5.46
CA ALA A 178 -24.18 -4.97 6.11
C ALA A 178 -23.85 -5.17 7.60
N THR A 179 -22.57 -5.29 7.97
CA THR A 179 -22.13 -5.46 9.35
C THR A 179 -22.33 -4.19 10.18
N SER A 180 -22.04 -3.02 9.62
CA SER A 180 -22.23 -1.73 10.31
C SER A 180 -23.72 -1.38 10.50
N ALA A 181 -24.57 -1.71 9.53
CA ALA A 181 -26.03 -1.54 9.64
C ALA A 181 -26.63 -2.46 10.72
N SER A 182 -26.14 -3.69 10.84
CA SER A 182 -26.55 -4.66 11.87
C SER A 182 -26.11 -4.23 13.28
N ALA A 183 -24.94 -3.61 13.43
CA ALA A 183 -24.43 -3.11 14.71
C ALA A 183 -25.19 -1.86 15.20
N SER A 184 -25.55 -0.97 14.27
CA SER A 184 -26.35 0.24 14.60
C SER A 184 -27.79 -0.07 14.99
N GLY A 185 -28.38 -1.15 14.47
CA GLY A 185 -29.75 -1.59 14.79
C GLY A 185 -29.90 -2.19 16.19
N LYS A 186 -28.81 -2.59 16.87
CA LYS A 186 -28.86 -3.20 18.20
C LYS A 186 -28.75 -2.20 19.37
N GLN A 187 -28.42 -0.93 19.10
CA GLN A 187 -28.19 0.08 20.14
C GLN A 187 -29.41 0.98 20.44
N GLY A 188 -30.56 0.73 19.80
CA GLY A 188 -31.75 1.59 19.84
C GLY A 188 -32.82 1.24 20.90
N ASN A 189 -32.63 0.25 21.79
CA ASN A 189 -33.73 -0.17 22.67
C ASN A 189 -33.33 -0.44 24.14
N ASN A 190 -32.57 0.46 24.77
CA ASN A 190 -32.35 0.36 26.21
C ASN A 190 -32.14 1.75 26.88
N SER A 191 -33.16 2.59 26.84
CA SER A 191 -33.24 3.78 27.73
C SER A 191 -34.67 4.07 28.14
N LYS A 192 -35.19 3.28 29.07
CA LYS A 192 -36.31 3.69 29.93
C LYS A 192 -36.10 3.11 31.33
N ALA A 193 -35.27 3.77 32.12
CA ALA A 193 -35.28 3.59 33.55
C ALA A 193 -36.24 4.62 34.16
N PRO A 194 -37.14 4.24 35.07
CA PRO A 194 -38.05 5.19 35.72
C PRO A 194 -37.32 6.00 36.81
N ALA A 195 -37.59 7.27 36.83
CA ALA A 195 -37.13 8.20 37.88
C ALA A 195 -37.65 7.78 39.27
N ALA A 196 -36.76 7.67 40.24
CA ALA A 196 -37.11 7.53 41.66
C ALA A 196 -37.46 8.91 42.26
N PRO A 197 -38.45 9.01 43.15
CA PRO A 197 -38.83 10.29 43.76
C PRO A 197 -37.82 10.71 44.84
N MET A 198 -37.41 11.98 44.78
CA MET A 198 -36.70 12.63 45.89
C MET A 198 -37.66 12.84 47.04
N ASN A 199 -37.30 12.34 48.21
CA ASN A 199 -37.91 12.70 49.48
C ASN A 199 -36.99 13.64 50.27
N GLN A 200 -37.59 14.57 50.88
CA GLN A 200 -37.18 15.74 51.65
C GLN A 200 -35.96 15.58 52.54
#